data_05ac268a5825cad36f087c3066c3df98
#
_entry.id   05ac268a5825cad36f087c3066c3df98
#
_cell.length_a   1.000
_cell.length_b   1.000
_cell.length_c   1.000
_cell.angle_alpha   90.00
_cell.angle_beta   90.00
_cell.angle_gamma   90.00
#
_symmetry.space_group_name_H-M   'P 1'
#
loop_
_entity.id
_entity.type
_entity.pdbx_description
1 polymer ?
#
loop_
_entity_poly.entity_id
_entity_poly.type
_entity_poly.pdbx_seq_one_letter_code
_entity_poly.pdbx_strand_id
1 'polypeptide(L)'
;MYEAGLSISLYLVNSIAGSIYMQKFLREKYQKKIVLFAWTGLYFIIQSLIFYRIDRLDPFNDLMGVLADIVFVLLFQMLLYNKDFLKQLFVAVSFVAGKEIIKYIIVVINYGQGWIISKFSVVLLKKITTMKEVEIWSYVFDITRGLVLVLLYALLLSVYFSIISRKFVRKDYQFRIHEYAFLILPSVATLCISITFKTLVFIVENGMTIIMFEKVPAIMFWVPFICLLLLGVDIASVILFQKLIQLGEEERKRSILENQMIQMQREIEEIQDIYADMRGLRHDMKGHLESIAAVIKRTSGKDREELDNYIEKMETTVSRLDFEYKTGNPISDVIIHQKKQEAEKQNILFEADFIYPDKQQIDVYDIGILLNNALENAIEASSKVPGKKSISLRSYMKGNMFFMEVENDFLGEIIFDRETGLPVSSKGDRKLHGLGVENIQRCAKKYMGDIDITIHNMGDRKKFNITIMMYEKYFAP
;
A
#
# COMPACT_ATOMS: atom_id res chain seq x y z
N MET A 1 -51.63 1.77 4.04
CA MET A 1 -50.90 3.04 3.78
C MET A 1 -49.56 3.07 4.51
N TYR A 2 -49.49 2.70 5.80
CA TYR A 2 -48.26 2.65 6.58
C TYR A 2 -47.17 1.75 5.98
N GLU A 3 -47.48 0.49 5.67
CA GLU A 3 -46.52 -0.49 5.07
C GLU A 3 -45.94 -0.03 3.73
N ALA A 4 -46.77 0.54 2.88
CA ALA A 4 -46.29 1.11 1.62
C ALA A 4 -45.33 2.31 1.81
N GLY A 5 -45.64 3.20 2.77
CA GLY A 5 -44.79 4.30 3.12
C GLY A 5 -43.44 3.87 3.71
N LEU A 6 -43.44 2.84 4.56
CA LEU A 6 -42.24 2.24 5.12
C LEU A 6 -41.36 1.63 4.03
N SER A 7 -41.96 0.83 3.12
CA SER A 7 -41.23 0.20 2.03
C SER A 7 -40.60 1.23 1.08
N ILE A 8 -41.32 2.27 0.68
CA ILE A 8 -40.81 3.35 -0.15
C ILE A 8 -39.61 4.05 0.52
N SER A 9 -39.71 4.31 1.82
CA SER A 9 -38.61 4.93 2.58
C SER A 9 -37.37 4.05 2.62
N LEU A 10 -37.52 2.74 2.82
CA LEU A 10 -36.40 1.77 2.78
C LEU A 10 -35.75 1.69 1.39
N TYR A 11 -36.54 1.73 0.29
CA TYR A 11 -35.99 1.75 -1.06
C TYR A 11 -35.18 3.02 -1.35
N LEU A 12 -35.62 4.16 -0.83
CA LEU A 12 -34.86 5.40 -0.94
C LEU A 12 -33.51 5.29 -0.19
N VAL A 13 -33.52 4.76 1.04
CA VAL A 13 -32.31 4.53 1.81
C VAL A 13 -31.36 3.58 1.09
N ASN A 14 -31.84 2.47 0.53
CA ASN A 14 -31.03 1.53 -0.25
C ASN A 14 -30.40 2.21 -1.46
N SER A 15 -31.16 3.04 -2.18
CA SER A 15 -30.69 3.71 -3.38
C SER A 15 -29.58 4.72 -3.08
N ILE A 16 -29.72 5.50 -2.03
CA ILE A 16 -28.70 6.46 -1.58
C ILE A 16 -27.46 5.73 -1.06
N ALA A 17 -27.64 4.76 -0.17
CA ALA A 17 -26.54 3.99 0.41
C ALA A 17 -25.75 3.23 -0.67
N GLY A 18 -26.45 2.63 -1.63
CA GLY A 18 -25.85 1.95 -2.78
C GLY A 18 -25.02 2.88 -3.64
N SER A 19 -25.54 4.06 -3.96
CA SER A 19 -24.79 5.07 -4.74
C SER A 19 -23.50 5.49 -4.04
N ILE A 20 -23.54 5.77 -2.74
CA ILE A 20 -22.36 6.14 -1.95
C ILE A 20 -21.35 4.98 -1.87
N TYR A 21 -21.85 3.75 -1.69
CA TYR A 21 -21.02 2.55 -1.63
C TYR A 21 -20.28 2.32 -2.94
N MET A 22 -20.99 2.32 -4.08
CA MET A 22 -20.40 2.10 -5.40
C MET A 22 -19.30 3.11 -5.74
N GLN A 23 -19.51 4.41 -5.43
CA GLN A 23 -18.54 5.46 -5.70
C GLN A 23 -17.22 5.31 -4.91
N LYS A 24 -17.23 4.60 -3.79
CA LYS A 24 -16.01 4.34 -3.01
C LYS A 24 -15.13 3.26 -3.64
N PHE A 25 -15.72 2.34 -4.39
CA PHE A 25 -15.02 1.19 -4.98
C PHE A 25 -14.70 1.37 -6.45
N LEU A 26 -15.61 1.96 -7.21
CA LEU A 26 -15.57 2.01 -8.67
C LEU A 26 -15.21 3.41 -9.15
N ARG A 27 -14.51 3.48 -10.28
CA ARG A 27 -14.22 4.76 -10.95
C ARG A 27 -15.38 5.12 -11.87
N GLU A 28 -15.92 6.30 -11.69
CA GLU A 28 -17.04 6.81 -12.47
C GLU A 28 -16.61 7.10 -13.93
N LYS A 29 -17.50 6.81 -14.92
CA LYS A 29 -17.33 7.21 -16.31
C LYS A 29 -17.71 8.68 -16.57
N TYR A 30 -18.63 9.21 -15.77
CA TYR A 30 -19.21 10.53 -15.90
C TYR A 30 -18.95 11.37 -14.66
N GLN A 31 -19.43 12.64 -14.66
CA GLN A 31 -19.33 13.48 -13.48
C GLN A 31 -19.98 12.84 -12.26
N LYS A 32 -19.28 12.86 -11.14
CA LYS A 32 -19.66 12.19 -9.88
C LYS A 32 -21.11 12.48 -9.43
N LYS A 33 -21.56 13.74 -9.59
CA LYS A 33 -22.92 14.14 -9.25
C LYS A 33 -23.96 13.47 -10.16
N ILE A 34 -23.70 13.40 -11.47
CA ILE A 34 -24.60 12.76 -12.45
C ILE A 34 -24.73 11.28 -12.15
N VAL A 35 -23.61 10.58 -11.87
CA VAL A 35 -23.61 9.15 -11.52
C VAL A 35 -24.41 8.91 -10.24
N LEU A 36 -24.26 9.77 -9.23
CA LEU A 36 -25.01 9.66 -7.98
C LEU A 36 -26.52 9.76 -8.20
N PHE A 37 -26.99 10.78 -8.92
CA PHE A 37 -28.41 10.96 -9.17
C PHE A 37 -28.99 9.89 -10.11
N ALA A 38 -28.27 9.52 -11.16
CA ALA A 38 -28.69 8.48 -12.08
C ALA A 38 -28.82 7.12 -11.38
N TRP A 39 -27.82 6.72 -10.59
CA TRP A 39 -27.87 5.50 -9.79
C TRP A 39 -29.06 5.52 -8.82
N THR A 40 -29.18 6.59 -8.02
CA THR A 40 -30.22 6.68 -6.99
C THR A 40 -31.63 6.61 -7.63
N GLY A 41 -31.87 7.33 -8.72
CA GLY A 41 -33.16 7.33 -9.40
C GLY A 41 -33.48 5.99 -10.05
N LEU A 42 -32.56 5.43 -10.83
CA LEU A 42 -32.78 4.16 -11.54
C LEU A 42 -32.97 2.99 -10.55
N TYR A 43 -32.13 2.91 -9.52
CA TYR A 43 -32.24 1.84 -8.54
C TYR A 43 -33.53 1.94 -7.71
N PHE A 44 -33.95 3.16 -7.34
CA PHE A 44 -35.22 3.39 -6.65
C PHE A 44 -36.42 2.92 -7.48
N ILE A 45 -36.45 3.25 -8.77
CA ILE A 45 -37.55 2.85 -9.68
C ILE A 45 -37.60 1.31 -9.77
N ILE A 46 -36.46 0.65 -9.95
CA ILE A 46 -36.42 -0.81 -10.07
C ILE A 46 -36.82 -1.50 -8.78
N GLN A 47 -36.32 -1.06 -7.63
CA GLN A 47 -36.74 -1.62 -6.32
C GLN A 47 -38.27 -1.50 -6.14
N SER A 48 -38.84 -0.37 -6.53
CA SER A 48 -40.30 -0.18 -6.47
C SER A 48 -41.07 -1.10 -7.42
N LEU A 49 -40.54 -1.37 -8.62
CA LEU A 49 -41.16 -2.26 -9.61
C LEU A 49 -41.05 -3.75 -9.20
N ILE A 50 -39.90 -4.15 -8.67
CA ILE A 50 -39.67 -5.52 -8.20
C ILE A 50 -40.63 -5.84 -7.06
N PHE A 51 -40.77 -4.93 -6.08
CA PHE A 51 -41.71 -5.13 -4.98
C PHE A 51 -43.16 -5.31 -5.42
N TYR A 52 -43.62 -4.53 -6.41
CA TYR A 52 -45.00 -4.60 -6.92
C TYR A 52 -45.33 -5.95 -7.58
N ARG A 53 -44.34 -6.67 -8.16
CA ARG A 53 -44.56 -7.93 -8.86
C ARG A 53 -44.27 -9.19 -8.04
N ILE A 54 -43.41 -9.15 -7.04
CA ILE A 54 -42.83 -10.35 -6.36
C ILE A 54 -43.46 -10.52 -4.96
N ASP A 55 -44.57 -9.88 -4.67
CA ASP A 55 -45.23 -9.91 -3.35
C ASP A 55 -45.98 -11.22 -3.08
N ARG A 56 -45.34 -12.38 -3.37
CA ARG A 56 -45.82 -13.70 -2.95
C ARG A 56 -44.69 -14.43 -2.22
N LEU A 57 -45.06 -15.00 -1.07
CA LEU A 57 -44.18 -15.77 -0.16
C LEU A 57 -43.75 -17.14 -0.76
N ASP A 58 -43.21 -17.10 -1.97
CA ASP A 58 -42.65 -18.27 -2.64
C ASP A 58 -41.10 -18.16 -2.61
N PRO A 59 -40.39 -19.13 -2.00
CA PRO A 59 -38.94 -19.15 -1.92
C PRO A 59 -38.25 -19.05 -3.27
N PHE A 60 -38.86 -19.61 -4.33
CA PHE A 60 -38.33 -19.54 -5.68
C PHE A 60 -38.42 -18.12 -6.27
N ASN A 61 -39.52 -17.42 -6.02
CA ASN A 61 -39.69 -16.02 -6.41
C ASN A 61 -38.71 -15.10 -5.67
N ASP A 62 -38.35 -15.43 -4.43
CA ASP A 62 -37.35 -14.69 -3.65
C ASP A 62 -35.94 -14.85 -4.21
N LEU A 63 -35.55 -16.09 -4.52
CA LEU A 63 -34.25 -16.33 -5.17
C LEU A 63 -34.17 -15.57 -6.50
N MET A 64 -35.21 -15.62 -7.30
CA MET A 64 -35.29 -14.87 -8.56
C MET A 64 -35.23 -13.35 -8.34
N GLY A 65 -35.85 -12.84 -7.26
CA GLY A 65 -35.82 -11.44 -6.88
C GLY A 65 -34.40 -10.98 -6.49
N VAL A 66 -33.68 -11.75 -5.69
CA VAL A 66 -32.31 -11.48 -5.28
C VAL A 66 -31.36 -11.55 -6.49
N LEU A 67 -31.52 -12.57 -7.36
CA LEU A 67 -30.70 -12.69 -8.56
C LEU A 67 -30.98 -11.52 -9.54
N ALA A 68 -32.26 -11.16 -9.71
CA ALA A 68 -32.61 -10.00 -10.53
C ALA A 68 -31.99 -8.70 -9.98
N ASP A 69 -32.00 -8.51 -8.67
CA ASP A 69 -31.39 -7.32 -8.03
C ASP A 69 -29.88 -7.28 -8.30
N ILE A 70 -29.17 -8.41 -8.17
CA ILE A 70 -27.73 -8.48 -8.50
C ILE A 70 -27.49 -8.14 -9.97
N VAL A 71 -28.29 -8.70 -10.88
CA VAL A 71 -28.16 -8.44 -12.32
C VAL A 71 -28.41 -6.97 -12.64
N PHE A 72 -29.43 -6.34 -12.07
CA PHE A 72 -29.69 -4.92 -12.26
C PHE A 72 -28.58 -4.04 -11.71
N VAL A 73 -28.08 -4.36 -10.52
CA VAL A 73 -26.93 -3.64 -9.93
C VAL A 73 -25.71 -3.74 -10.84
N LEU A 74 -25.42 -4.94 -11.38
CA LEU A 74 -24.31 -5.14 -12.33
C LEU A 74 -24.51 -4.35 -13.63
N LEU A 75 -25.69 -4.38 -14.21
CA LEU A 75 -26.01 -3.62 -15.44
C LEU A 75 -25.79 -2.13 -15.23
N PHE A 76 -26.22 -1.57 -14.09
CA PHE A 76 -26.02 -0.16 -13.77
C PHE A 76 -24.55 0.18 -13.53
N GLN A 77 -23.81 -0.73 -12.89
CA GLN A 77 -22.36 -0.55 -12.73
C GLN A 77 -21.65 -0.55 -14.08
N MET A 78 -22.02 -1.45 -14.99
CA MET A 78 -21.45 -1.50 -16.34
C MET A 78 -21.77 -0.24 -17.15
N LEU A 79 -22.93 0.37 -16.93
CA LEU A 79 -23.35 1.60 -17.60
C LEU A 79 -22.62 2.84 -17.06
N LEU A 80 -22.54 2.98 -15.73
CA LEU A 80 -22.12 4.22 -15.05
C LEU A 80 -20.65 4.25 -14.64
N TYR A 81 -19.99 3.10 -14.52
CA TYR A 81 -18.61 2.95 -14.04
C TYR A 81 -17.70 2.31 -15.08
N ASN A 82 -16.39 2.49 -14.93
CA ASN A 82 -15.39 1.88 -15.81
C ASN A 82 -15.39 0.36 -15.69
N LYS A 83 -15.04 -0.31 -16.80
CA LYS A 83 -15.10 -1.78 -16.91
C LYS A 83 -14.06 -2.44 -16.00
N ASP A 84 -14.56 -3.13 -14.98
CA ASP A 84 -13.81 -4.05 -14.13
C ASP A 84 -14.84 -5.09 -13.61
N PHE A 85 -15.14 -6.07 -14.46
CA PHE A 85 -16.26 -6.99 -14.22
C PHE A 85 -16.17 -7.71 -12.87
N LEU A 86 -14.99 -8.22 -12.52
CA LEU A 86 -14.83 -8.98 -11.27
C LEU A 86 -15.06 -8.09 -10.04
N LYS A 87 -14.55 -6.87 -10.07
CA LYS A 87 -14.76 -5.89 -9.01
C LYS A 87 -16.21 -5.44 -8.92
N GLN A 88 -16.84 -5.19 -10.08
CA GLN A 88 -18.27 -4.88 -10.15
C GLN A 88 -19.12 -6.01 -9.57
N LEU A 89 -18.79 -7.28 -9.88
CA LEU A 89 -19.48 -8.45 -9.35
C LEU A 89 -19.36 -8.52 -7.81
N PHE A 90 -18.15 -8.37 -7.26
CA PHE A 90 -17.94 -8.34 -5.81
C PHE A 90 -18.78 -7.23 -5.14
N VAL A 91 -18.71 -6.02 -5.68
CA VAL A 91 -19.44 -4.87 -5.12
C VAL A 91 -20.95 -5.06 -5.21
N ALA A 92 -21.45 -5.65 -6.30
CA ALA A 92 -22.87 -5.95 -6.45
C ALA A 92 -23.34 -7.01 -5.43
N VAL A 93 -22.64 -8.14 -5.35
CA VAL A 93 -23.00 -9.25 -4.45
C VAL A 93 -22.93 -8.82 -3.00
N SER A 94 -21.85 -8.14 -2.58
CA SER A 94 -21.70 -7.65 -1.20
C SER A 94 -22.71 -6.56 -0.82
N PHE A 95 -23.11 -5.70 -1.78
CA PHE A 95 -24.18 -4.72 -1.57
C PHE A 95 -25.52 -5.38 -1.31
N VAL A 96 -25.91 -6.32 -2.19
CA VAL A 96 -27.21 -7.02 -2.06
C VAL A 96 -27.23 -7.90 -0.81
N ALA A 97 -26.12 -8.61 -0.51
CA ALA A 97 -26.00 -9.42 0.71
C ALA A 97 -26.16 -8.60 1.99
N GLY A 98 -25.43 -7.50 2.11
CA GLY A 98 -25.53 -6.61 3.28
C GLY A 98 -26.94 -6.03 3.46
N LYS A 99 -27.55 -5.58 2.37
CA LYS A 99 -28.93 -5.08 2.37
C LYS A 99 -29.94 -6.14 2.85
N GLU A 100 -29.89 -7.34 2.27
CA GLU A 100 -30.84 -8.41 2.58
C GLU A 100 -30.69 -8.90 4.03
N ILE A 101 -29.47 -9.08 4.52
CA ILE A 101 -29.25 -9.58 5.89
C ILE A 101 -29.66 -8.55 6.95
N ILE A 102 -29.37 -7.26 6.74
CA ILE A 102 -29.77 -6.18 7.68
C ILE A 102 -31.30 -6.07 7.76
N LYS A 103 -32.01 -6.33 6.66
CA LYS A 103 -33.48 -6.38 6.63
C LYS A 103 -34.06 -7.30 7.70
N TYR A 104 -33.47 -8.49 7.93
CA TYR A 104 -33.96 -9.44 8.93
C TYR A 104 -33.74 -8.93 10.36
N ILE A 105 -32.68 -8.19 10.64
CA ILE A 105 -32.50 -7.52 11.93
C ILE A 105 -33.66 -6.54 12.16
N ILE A 106 -34.02 -5.77 11.14
CA ILE A 106 -35.11 -4.79 11.21
C ILE A 106 -36.47 -5.50 11.36
N VAL A 107 -36.70 -6.63 10.73
CA VAL A 107 -37.95 -7.42 10.87
C VAL A 107 -38.15 -7.85 12.33
N VAL A 108 -37.10 -8.35 12.98
CA VAL A 108 -37.17 -8.75 14.39
C VAL A 108 -37.42 -7.55 15.29
N ILE A 109 -36.73 -6.44 15.07
CA ILE A 109 -36.93 -5.20 15.87
C ILE A 109 -38.33 -4.66 15.65
N ASN A 110 -38.85 -4.66 14.43
CA ASN A 110 -40.21 -4.26 14.11
C ASN A 110 -41.25 -5.11 14.87
N TYR A 111 -41.07 -6.42 14.94
CA TYR A 111 -41.91 -7.31 15.70
C TYR A 111 -41.85 -6.99 17.21
N GLY A 112 -40.66 -6.84 17.76
CA GLY A 112 -40.45 -6.48 19.18
C GLY A 112 -41.10 -5.14 19.55
N GLN A 113 -40.95 -4.13 18.70
CA GLN A 113 -41.63 -2.82 18.91
C GLN A 113 -43.15 -2.98 18.89
N GLY A 114 -43.70 -3.77 17.93
CA GLY A 114 -45.14 -4.06 17.89
C GLY A 114 -45.64 -4.71 19.16
N TRP A 115 -44.90 -5.67 19.71
CA TRP A 115 -45.24 -6.31 20.99
C TRP A 115 -45.23 -5.31 22.18
N ILE A 116 -44.23 -4.44 22.28
CA ILE A 116 -44.14 -3.40 23.30
C ILE A 116 -45.32 -2.43 23.17
N ILE A 117 -45.62 -1.95 21.98
CA ILE A 117 -46.71 -1.02 21.68
C ILE A 117 -48.05 -1.66 22.04
N SER A 118 -48.27 -2.94 21.73
CA SER A 118 -49.52 -3.64 22.09
C SER A 118 -49.75 -3.70 23.60
N LYS A 119 -48.68 -3.92 24.38
CA LYS A 119 -48.77 -3.88 25.87
C LYS A 119 -49.05 -2.48 26.38
N PHE A 120 -48.42 -1.46 25.79
CA PHE A 120 -48.63 -0.07 26.20
C PHE A 120 -49.99 0.47 25.78
N SER A 121 -50.54 0.08 24.64
CA SER A 121 -51.86 0.47 24.16
C SER A 121 -52.98 -0.01 25.08
N VAL A 122 -52.86 -1.20 25.69
CA VAL A 122 -53.83 -1.71 26.69
C VAL A 122 -53.90 -0.78 27.90
N VAL A 123 -52.78 -0.21 28.33
CA VAL A 123 -52.75 0.75 29.46
C VAL A 123 -53.32 2.11 29.04
N LEU A 124 -53.06 2.54 27.83
CA LEU A 124 -53.49 3.82 27.28
C LEU A 124 -55.00 3.84 27.00
N LEU A 125 -55.58 2.75 26.49
CA LEU A 125 -57.01 2.58 26.22
C LEU A 125 -57.87 2.73 27.48
N LYS A 126 -57.30 2.47 28.67
CA LYS A 126 -58.00 2.71 29.96
C LYS A 126 -58.16 4.21 30.26
N LYS A 127 -57.43 5.10 29.61
CA LYS A 127 -57.47 6.57 29.83
C LYS A 127 -58.15 7.32 28.69
N ILE A 128 -58.38 6.71 27.56
CA ILE A 128 -58.94 7.33 26.34
C ILE A 128 -60.44 7.11 26.34
N THR A 129 -61.17 8.18 26.08
CA THR A 129 -62.64 8.18 26.15
C THR A 129 -63.34 8.21 24.79
N THR A 130 -62.62 8.54 23.73
CA THR A 130 -63.22 8.67 22.38
C THR A 130 -62.52 7.84 21.32
N MET A 131 -63.27 7.26 20.38
CA MET A 131 -62.72 6.48 19.24
C MET A 131 -61.79 7.32 18.35
N LYS A 132 -62.00 8.61 18.20
CA LYS A 132 -61.12 9.50 17.43
C LYS A 132 -59.73 9.60 18.06
N GLU A 133 -59.64 9.67 19.36
CA GLU A 133 -58.34 9.69 20.06
C GLU A 133 -57.57 8.38 19.88
N VAL A 134 -58.23 7.24 19.89
CA VAL A 134 -57.62 5.92 19.60
C VAL A 134 -57.01 5.92 18.21
N GLU A 135 -57.74 6.41 17.24
CA GLU A 135 -57.29 6.47 15.85
C GLU A 135 -56.04 7.39 15.68
N ILE A 136 -56.08 8.56 16.29
CA ILE A 136 -54.95 9.49 16.27
C ILE A 136 -53.72 8.87 16.92
N TRP A 137 -53.84 8.27 18.08
CA TRP A 137 -52.72 7.63 18.76
C TRP A 137 -52.15 6.45 17.98
N SER A 138 -52.99 5.64 17.34
CA SER A 138 -52.52 4.54 16.48
C SER A 138 -51.67 5.07 15.32
N TYR A 139 -52.08 6.13 14.63
CA TYR A 139 -51.31 6.79 13.54
C TYR A 139 -50.00 7.36 14.09
N VAL A 140 -49.98 8.00 15.23
CA VAL A 140 -48.76 8.54 15.85
C VAL A 140 -47.76 7.42 16.15
N PHE A 141 -48.25 6.31 16.74
CA PHE A 141 -47.40 5.14 17.03
C PHE A 141 -46.85 4.49 15.74
N ASP A 142 -47.66 4.32 14.72
CA ASP A 142 -47.23 3.75 13.46
C ASP A 142 -46.18 4.62 12.74
N ILE A 143 -46.38 5.94 12.70
CA ILE A 143 -45.42 6.87 12.09
C ILE A 143 -44.09 6.89 12.90
N THR A 144 -44.16 6.98 14.22
CA THR A 144 -42.94 7.01 15.07
C THR A 144 -42.17 5.71 14.96
N ARG A 145 -42.87 4.55 14.97
CA ARG A 145 -42.27 3.22 14.76
C ARG A 145 -41.57 3.14 13.41
N GLY A 146 -42.27 3.56 12.33
CA GLY A 146 -41.67 3.54 10.97
C GLY A 146 -40.43 4.41 10.88
N LEU A 147 -40.48 5.61 11.45
CA LEU A 147 -39.34 6.53 11.44
C LEU A 147 -38.11 5.95 12.16
N VAL A 148 -38.32 5.38 13.36
CA VAL A 148 -37.26 4.73 14.13
C VAL A 148 -36.65 3.57 13.33
N LEU A 149 -37.45 2.73 12.67
CA LEU A 149 -37.00 1.60 11.86
C LEU A 149 -36.18 2.06 10.66
N VAL A 150 -36.63 3.08 9.94
CA VAL A 150 -35.90 3.64 8.78
C VAL A 150 -34.56 4.23 9.19
N LEU A 151 -34.53 4.99 10.31
CA LEU A 151 -33.28 5.57 10.80
C LEU A 151 -32.29 4.48 11.25
N LEU A 152 -32.77 3.46 11.96
CA LEU A 152 -31.94 2.35 12.42
C LEU A 152 -31.39 1.53 11.23
N TYR A 153 -32.24 1.25 10.22
CA TYR A 153 -31.84 0.59 9.00
C TYR A 153 -30.74 1.40 8.26
N ALA A 154 -30.96 2.69 8.08
CA ALA A 154 -29.99 3.58 7.44
C ALA A 154 -28.65 3.61 8.22
N LEU A 155 -28.71 3.62 9.55
CA LEU A 155 -27.53 3.58 10.41
C LEU A 155 -26.74 2.29 10.22
N LEU A 156 -27.39 1.13 10.35
CA LEU A 156 -26.76 -0.19 10.21
C LEU A 156 -26.13 -0.35 8.83
N LEU A 157 -26.86 0.03 7.78
CA LEU A 157 -26.39 -0.04 6.40
C LEU A 157 -25.17 0.88 6.18
N SER A 158 -25.23 2.11 6.68
CA SER A 158 -24.13 3.07 6.53
C SER A 158 -22.88 2.64 7.30
N VAL A 159 -23.02 2.09 8.50
CA VAL A 159 -21.91 1.55 9.28
C VAL A 159 -21.25 0.37 8.55
N TYR A 160 -22.04 -0.61 8.12
CA TYR A 160 -21.55 -1.78 7.38
C TYR A 160 -20.78 -1.38 6.13
N PHE A 161 -21.37 -0.57 5.24
CA PHE A 161 -20.72 -0.12 4.02
C PHE A 161 -19.52 0.81 4.27
N SER A 162 -19.56 1.62 5.34
CA SER A 162 -18.43 2.46 5.70
C SER A 162 -17.23 1.63 6.14
N ILE A 163 -17.45 0.59 6.96
CA ILE A 163 -16.37 -0.29 7.42
C ILE A 163 -15.73 -1.00 6.22
N ILE A 164 -16.53 -1.64 5.37
CA ILE A 164 -16.02 -2.33 4.18
C ILE A 164 -15.25 -1.37 3.27
N SER A 165 -15.83 -0.19 2.97
CA SER A 165 -15.22 0.76 2.04
C SER A 165 -13.95 1.44 2.59
N ARG A 166 -13.85 1.71 3.90
CA ARG A 166 -12.64 2.28 4.51
C ARG A 166 -11.48 1.31 4.51
N LYS A 167 -11.77 0.04 4.64
CA LYS A 167 -10.76 -1.01 4.63
C LYS A 167 -10.31 -1.38 3.21
N PHE A 168 -11.08 -1.08 2.18
CA PHE A 168 -10.74 -1.37 0.79
C PHE A 168 -9.97 -0.20 0.15
N VAL A 169 -8.69 -0.09 0.45
CA VAL A 169 -7.89 1.14 0.23
C VAL A 169 -7.50 1.40 -1.23
N ARG A 170 -7.53 0.42 -2.16
CA ARG A 170 -6.97 0.61 -3.51
C ARG A 170 -7.98 0.44 -4.64
N LYS A 171 -8.39 1.57 -5.23
CA LYS A 171 -9.20 1.58 -6.47
C LYS A 171 -8.49 0.97 -7.69
N ASP A 172 -7.16 0.89 -7.69
CA ASP A 172 -6.31 0.53 -8.83
C ASP A 172 -5.78 -0.91 -8.80
N TYR A 173 -6.08 -1.68 -7.76
CA TYR A 173 -5.64 -3.05 -7.66
C TYR A 173 -6.42 -3.95 -8.63
N GLN A 174 -5.70 -4.68 -9.50
CA GLN A 174 -6.26 -5.70 -10.37
C GLN A 174 -6.22 -7.05 -9.65
N PHE A 175 -7.38 -7.54 -9.30
CA PHE A 175 -7.52 -8.80 -8.60
C PHE A 175 -7.31 -10.01 -9.52
N ARG A 176 -6.77 -11.09 -8.98
CA ARG A 176 -6.76 -12.40 -9.63
C ARG A 176 -8.07 -13.14 -9.34
N ILE A 177 -8.44 -14.10 -10.19
CA ILE A 177 -9.73 -14.82 -10.09
C ILE A 177 -9.93 -15.48 -8.72
N HIS A 178 -8.89 -16.12 -8.18
CA HIS A 178 -8.96 -16.78 -6.86
C HIS A 178 -9.10 -15.78 -5.69
N GLU A 179 -8.58 -14.57 -5.82
CA GLU A 179 -8.73 -13.51 -4.83
C GLU A 179 -10.19 -13.03 -4.74
N TYR A 180 -10.86 -12.94 -5.89
CA TYR A 180 -12.29 -12.64 -5.93
C TYR A 180 -13.15 -13.75 -5.32
N ALA A 181 -12.82 -15.01 -5.56
CA ALA A 181 -13.55 -16.11 -4.98
C ALA A 181 -13.55 -16.03 -3.45
N PHE A 182 -12.41 -15.69 -2.85
CA PHE A 182 -12.30 -15.51 -1.40
C PHE A 182 -13.17 -14.37 -0.87
N LEU A 183 -13.28 -13.25 -1.60
CA LEU A 183 -14.10 -12.10 -1.21
C LEU A 183 -15.60 -12.31 -1.44
N ILE A 184 -15.98 -13.00 -2.52
CA ILE A 184 -17.39 -13.17 -2.90
C ILE A 184 -18.06 -14.28 -2.10
N LEU A 185 -17.33 -15.35 -1.75
CA LEU A 185 -17.90 -16.55 -1.12
C LEU A 185 -18.65 -16.25 0.20
N PRO A 186 -18.14 -15.43 1.16
CA PRO A 186 -18.89 -15.07 2.35
C PRO A 186 -20.19 -14.33 2.03
N SER A 187 -20.17 -13.39 1.10
CA SER A 187 -21.37 -12.63 0.72
C SER A 187 -22.40 -13.50 0.00
N VAL A 188 -21.97 -14.50 -0.79
CA VAL A 188 -22.87 -15.51 -1.37
C VAL A 188 -23.48 -16.38 -0.29
N ALA A 189 -22.69 -16.84 0.69
CA ALA A 189 -23.19 -17.59 1.84
C ALA A 189 -24.23 -16.78 2.62
N THR A 190 -23.97 -15.50 2.86
CA THR A 190 -24.90 -14.55 3.49
C THR A 190 -26.22 -14.45 2.72
N LEU A 191 -26.18 -14.39 1.37
CA LEU A 191 -27.38 -14.40 0.54
C LEU A 191 -28.16 -15.73 0.64
N CYS A 192 -27.50 -16.88 0.60
CA CYS A 192 -28.15 -18.18 0.73
C CYS A 192 -28.87 -18.29 2.10
N ILE A 193 -28.22 -17.85 3.19
CA ILE A 193 -28.82 -17.87 4.52
C ILE A 193 -29.97 -16.87 4.60
N SER A 194 -29.86 -15.70 3.98
CA SER A 194 -30.92 -14.70 3.91
C SER A 194 -32.20 -15.26 3.28
N ILE A 195 -32.08 -16.02 2.19
CA ILE A 195 -33.21 -16.68 1.53
C ILE A 195 -33.85 -17.73 2.46
N THR A 196 -33.01 -18.54 3.16
CA THR A 196 -33.53 -19.51 4.13
C THR A 196 -34.22 -18.86 5.31
N PHE A 197 -33.78 -17.70 5.76
CA PHE A 197 -34.46 -16.96 6.84
C PHE A 197 -35.88 -16.53 6.46
N LYS A 198 -36.13 -16.20 5.20
CA LYS A 198 -37.46 -15.82 4.77
C LYS A 198 -38.43 -16.99 4.95
N THR A 199 -38.05 -18.20 4.53
CA THR A 199 -38.86 -19.42 4.67
C THR A 199 -39.01 -19.82 6.14
N LEU A 200 -38.04 -19.51 7.00
CA LEU A 200 -38.07 -19.87 8.41
C LEU A 200 -38.90 -18.89 9.24
N VAL A 201 -38.84 -17.58 8.91
CA VAL A 201 -39.52 -16.52 9.67
C VAL A 201 -40.96 -16.36 9.27
N PHE A 202 -41.28 -16.54 7.97
CA PHE A 202 -42.61 -16.38 7.43
C PHE A 202 -43.16 -17.75 6.94
N ILE A 203 -44.18 -18.25 7.58
CA ILE A 203 -44.84 -19.51 7.19
C ILE A 203 -46.27 -19.20 6.80
N VAL A 204 -46.75 -19.86 5.73
CA VAL A 204 -48.14 -19.79 5.30
C VAL A 204 -48.89 -20.98 5.86
N GLU A 205 -49.83 -20.73 6.76
CA GLU A 205 -50.71 -21.75 7.36
C GLU A 205 -52.14 -21.35 7.12
N ASN A 206 -52.94 -22.22 6.51
CA ASN A 206 -54.33 -21.99 6.13
C ASN A 206 -54.58 -20.71 5.33
N GLY A 207 -53.63 -20.35 4.43
CA GLY A 207 -53.73 -19.15 3.58
C GLY A 207 -53.38 -17.85 4.29
N MET A 208 -52.96 -17.88 5.58
CA MET A 208 -52.47 -16.72 6.34
C MET A 208 -50.99 -16.80 6.58
N THR A 209 -50.31 -15.68 6.42
CA THR A 209 -48.87 -15.57 6.74
C THR A 209 -48.72 -15.44 8.26
N ILE A 210 -48.08 -16.43 8.87
CA ILE A 210 -47.80 -16.44 10.32
C ILE A 210 -46.30 -16.14 10.50
N ILE A 211 -45.98 -15.24 11.41
CA ILE A 211 -44.59 -14.95 11.82
C ILE A 211 -44.21 -16.01 12.87
N MET A 212 -43.15 -16.76 12.61
CA MET A 212 -42.70 -17.86 13.45
C MET A 212 -42.28 -17.47 14.85
N PHE A 213 -42.05 -16.17 15.13
CA PHE A 213 -41.71 -15.66 16.44
C PHE A 213 -42.81 -15.92 17.49
N GLU A 214 -44.06 -16.03 17.08
CA GLU A 214 -45.18 -16.36 17.96
C GLU A 214 -45.16 -17.82 18.39
N LYS A 215 -44.76 -18.73 17.53
CA LYS A 215 -44.68 -20.17 17.81
C LYS A 215 -43.36 -20.57 18.49
N VAL A 216 -42.25 -19.92 18.11
CA VAL A 216 -40.90 -20.22 18.60
C VAL A 216 -40.15 -18.92 18.95
N PRO A 217 -40.33 -18.38 20.16
CA PRO A 217 -39.74 -17.11 20.58
C PRO A 217 -38.20 -17.09 20.51
N ALA A 218 -37.55 -18.24 20.62
CA ALA A 218 -36.08 -18.34 20.49
C ALA A 218 -35.54 -17.85 19.15
N ILE A 219 -36.33 -17.93 18.09
CA ILE A 219 -35.95 -17.44 16.73
C ILE A 219 -35.73 -15.93 16.74
N MET A 220 -36.46 -15.19 17.57
CA MET A 220 -36.31 -13.74 17.73
C MET A 220 -34.90 -13.34 18.24
N PHE A 221 -34.24 -14.21 18.99
CA PHE A 221 -32.85 -14.00 19.41
C PHE A 221 -31.84 -14.52 18.38
N TRP A 222 -32.07 -15.73 17.85
CA TRP A 222 -31.11 -16.39 16.98
C TRP A 222 -30.96 -15.71 15.61
N VAL A 223 -32.04 -15.19 15.03
CA VAL A 223 -32.00 -14.56 13.70
C VAL A 223 -31.09 -13.30 13.72
N PRO A 224 -31.28 -12.30 14.60
CA PRO A 224 -30.36 -11.15 14.67
C PRO A 224 -28.92 -11.54 15.00
N PHE A 225 -28.72 -12.53 15.88
CA PHE A 225 -27.41 -13.02 16.26
C PHE A 225 -26.66 -13.59 15.03
N ILE A 226 -27.31 -14.47 14.26
CA ILE A 226 -26.73 -15.03 13.03
C ILE A 226 -26.49 -13.93 11.98
N CYS A 227 -27.43 -12.98 11.83
CA CYS A 227 -27.27 -11.84 10.93
C CYS A 227 -26.02 -11.01 11.28
N LEU A 228 -25.82 -10.68 12.56
CA LEU A 228 -24.64 -9.96 13.02
C LEU A 228 -23.34 -10.75 12.80
N LEU A 229 -23.39 -12.07 13.02
CA LEU A 229 -22.27 -12.97 12.78
C LEU A 229 -21.88 -12.97 11.28
N LEU A 230 -22.85 -13.07 10.38
CA LEU A 230 -22.62 -13.05 8.93
C LEU A 230 -22.05 -11.72 8.45
N LEU A 231 -22.60 -10.59 8.95
CA LEU A 231 -22.01 -9.27 8.68
C LEU A 231 -20.55 -9.18 9.18
N GLY A 232 -20.27 -9.78 10.35
CA GLY A 232 -18.92 -9.88 10.90
C GLY A 232 -17.98 -10.69 10.03
N VAL A 233 -18.44 -11.82 9.48
CA VAL A 233 -17.67 -12.66 8.55
C VAL A 233 -17.38 -11.91 7.25
N ASP A 234 -18.37 -11.22 6.67
CA ASP A 234 -18.16 -10.40 5.47
C ASP A 234 -17.10 -9.30 5.71
N ILE A 235 -17.18 -8.59 6.83
CA ILE A 235 -16.19 -7.57 7.21
C ILE A 235 -14.80 -8.21 7.44
N ALA A 236 -14.75 -9.33 8.15
CA ALA A 236 -13.51 -10.03 8.46
C ALA A 236 -12.82 -10.52 7.18
N SER A 237 -13.56 -11.04 6.20
CA SER A 237 -13.03 -11.48 4.91
C SER A 237 -12.33 -10.35 4.15
N VAL A 238 -12.93 -9.16 4.15
CA VAL A 238 -12.34 -7.96 3.51
C VAL A 238 -11.07 -7.51 4.26
N ILE A 239 -11.07 -7.52 5.59
CA ILE A 239 -9.90 -7.16 6.39
C ILE A 239 -8.75 -8.14 6.19
N LEU A 240 -9.03 -9.45 6.27
CA LEU A 240 -8.04 -10.50 6.04
C LEU A 240 -7.45 -10.43 4.64
N PHE A 241 -8.30 -10.24 3.64
CA PHE A 241 -7.87 -10.10 2.27
C PHE A 241 -6.87 -8.94 2.08
N GLN A 242 -7.16 -7.79 2.67
CA GLN A 242 -6.24 -6.64 2.60
C GLN A 242 -4.90 -6.92 3.28
N LYS A 243 -4.94 -7.58 4.44
CA LYS A 243 -3.72 -7.96 5.14
C LYS A 243 -2.87 -8.93 4.31
N LEU A 244 -3.51 -9.88 3.62
CA LEU A 244 -2.82 -10.80 2.71
C LEU A 244 -2.15 -10.07 1.53
N ILE A 245 -2.83 -9.08 0.92
CA ILE A 245 -2.24 -8.25 -0.13
C ILE A 245 -1.02 -7.48 0.40
N GLN A 246 -1.13 -6.85 1.57
CA GLN A 246 -0.01 -6.10 2.16
C GLN A 246 1.19 -7.00 2.42
N LEU A 247 0.98 -8.17 3.02
CA LEU A 247 2.05 -9.15 3.26
C LEU A 247 2.71 -9.61 1.96
N GLY A 248 1.92 -9.92 0.93
CA GLY A 248 2.45 -10.31 -0.38
C GLY A 248 3.26 -9.19 -1.07
N GLU A 249 2.88 -7.92 -0.91
CA GLU A 249 3.64 -6.78 -1.41
C GLU A 249 4.97 -6.58 -0.63
N GLU A 250 4.94 -6.76 0.69
CA GLU A 250 6.14 -6.70 1.55
C GLU A 250 7.13 -7.82 1.21
N GLU A 251 6.66 -9.06 1.06
CA GLU A 251 7.49 -10.19 0.63
C GLU A 251 8.10 -9.97 -0.75
N ARG A 252 7.32 -9.44 -1.70
CA ARG A 252 7.82 -9.11 -3.04
C ARG A 252 8.90 -8.04 -2.99
N LYS A 253 8.70 -6.98 -2.21
CA LYS A 253 9.73 -5.94 -2.03
C LYS A 253 11.00 -6.52 -1.43
N ARG A 254 10.86 -7.36 -0.40
CA ARG A 254 11.96 -8.03 0.26
C ARG A 254 12.76 -8.90 -0.73
N SER A 255 12.09 -9.72 -1.53
CA SER A 255 12.74 -10.56 -2.54
C SER A 255 13.49 -9.74 -3.60
N ILE A 256 12.94 -8.62 -4.06
CA ILE A 256 13.63 -7.72 -4.99
C ILE A 256 14.91 -7.16 -4.36
N LEU A 257 14.84 -6.72 -3.10
CA LEU A 257 15.99 -6.16 -2.39
C LEU A 257 17.08 -7.21 -2.15
N GLU A 258 16.69 -8.45 -1.79
CA GLU A 258 17.62 -9.57 -1.61
C GLU A 258 18.35 -9.89 -2.94
N ASN A 259 17.65 -9.93 -4.06
CA ASN A 259 18.26 -10.16 -5.36
C ASN A 259 19.23 -9.03 -5.76
N GLN A 260 18.89 -7.77 -5.48
CA GLN A 260 19.80 -6.64 -5.73
C GLN A 260 21.06 -6.73 -4.87
N MET A 261 20.94 -7.14 -3.60
CA MET A 261 22.11 -7.34 -2.75
C MET A 261 23.02 -8.45 -3.27
N ILE A 262 22.47 -9.58 -3.71
CA ILE A 262 23.25 -10.69 -4.29
C ILE A 262 23.98 -10.24 -5.57
N GLN A 263 23.30 -9.47 -6.43
CA GLN A 263 23.93 -8.94 -7.62
C GLN A 263 25.08 -8.00 -7.28
N MET A 264 24.89 -7.11 -6.33
CA MET A 264 25.92 -6.16 -5.89
C MET A 264 27.12 -6.87 -5.24
N GLN A 265 26.88 -7.94 -4.47
CA GLN A 265 27.98 -8.78 -3.96
C GLN A 265 28.84 -9.34 -5.08
N ARG A 266 28.23 -9.89 -6.14
CA ARG A 266 28.99 -10.41 -7.30
C ARG A 266 29.80 -9.32 -7.99
N GLU A 267 29.22 -8.15 -8.20
CA GLU A 267 29.95 -7.03 -8.82
C GLU A 267 31.17 -6.60 -7.98
N ILE A 268 31.04 -6.64 -6.66
CA ILE A 268 32.17 -6.35 -5.75
C ILE A 268 33.24 -7.44 -5.81
N GLU A 269 32.85 -8.72 -5.87
CA GLU A 269 33.78 -9.83 -6.05
C GLU A 269 34.57 -9.71 -7.38
N GLU A 270 33.90 -9.42 -8.48
CA GLU A 270 34.53 -9.16 -9.78
C GLU A 270 35.53 -8.01 -9.71
N ILE A 271 35.19 -6.92 -9.02
CA ILE A 271 36.10 -5.76 -8.82
C ILE A 271 37.32 -6.18 -8.00
N GLN A 272 37.17 -7.03 -6.98
CA GLN A 272 38.29 -7.52 -6.18
C GLN A 272 39.27 -8.34 -7.02
N ASP A 273 38.75 -9.21 -7.86
CA ASP A 273 39.57 -10.07 -8.73
C ASP A 273 40.36 -9.21 -9.74
N ILE A 274 39.69 -8.27 -10.40
CA ILE A 274 40.36 -7.33 -11.33
C ILE A 274 41.42 -6.51 -10.59
N TYR A 275 41.18 -6.07 -9.37
CA TYR A 275 42.14 -5.31 -8.58
C TYR A 275 43.34 -6.15 -8.19
N ALA A 276 43.15 -7.42 -7.82
CA ALA A 276 44.21 -8.36 -7.50
C ALA A 276 45.11 -8.61 -8.72
N ASP A 277 44.53 -8.82 -9.88
CA ASP A 277 45.20 -9.00 -11.14
C ASP A 277 46.01 -7.76 -11.54
N MET A 278 45.43 -6.57 -11.43
CA MET A 278 46.12 -5.30 -11.71
C MET A 278 47.32 -5.06 -10.77
N ARG A 279 47.18 -5.44 -9.48
CA ARG A 279 48.28 -5.35 -8.51
C ARG A 279 49.41 -6.28 -8.88
N GLY A 280 49.11 -7.52 -9.27
CA GLY A 280 50.08 -8.50 -9.75
C GLY A 280 50.81 -7.98 -10.99
N LEU A 281 50.08 -7.54 -11.99
CA LEU A 281 50.63 -7.01 -13.25
C LEU A 281 51.54 -5.78 -13.01
N ARG A 282 51.14 -4.87 -12.11
CA ARG A 282 51.96 -3.71 -11.73
C ARG A 282 53.26 -4.13 -11.07
N HIS A 283 53.20 -5.08 -10.11
CA HIS A 283 54.39 -5.61 -9.43
C HIS A 283 55.37 -6.21 -10.44
N ASP A 284 54.90 -7.02 -11.37
CA ASP A 284 55.70 -7.67 -12.39
C ASP A 284 56.31 -6.66 -13.39
N MET A 285 55.50 -5.67 -13.84
CA MET A 285 56.01 -4.58 -14.68
C MET A 285 57.10 -3.76 -14.01
N LYS A 286 56.92 -3.45 -12.67
CA LYS A 286 57.95 -2.74 -11.91
C LYS A 286 59.26 -3.54 -11.83
N GLY A 287 59.17 -4.85 -11.58
CA GLY A 287 60.32 -5.75 -11.60
C GLY A 287 61.04 -5.84 -12.97
N HIS A 288 60.26 -5.85 -14.04
CA HIS A 288 60.81 -5.80 -15.40
C HIS A 288 61.53 -4.48 -15.70
N LEU A 289 60.93 -3.35 -15.34
CA LEU A 289 61.53 -2.01 -15.49
C LEU A 289 62.83 -1.86 -14.70
N GLU A 290 62.87 -2.31 -13.43
CA GLU A 290 64.08 -2.32 -12.63
C GLU A 290 65.18 -3.19 -13.24
N SER A 291 64.83 -4.34 -13.83
CA SER A 291 65.74 -5.24 -14.52
C SER A 291 66.31 -4.60 -15.78
N ILE A 292 65.47 -3.94 -16.59
CA ILE A 292 65.88 -3.21 -17.79
C ILE A 292 66.79 -2.02 -17.42
N ALA A 293 66.43 -1.24 -16.39
CA ALA A 293 67.21 -0.13 -15.91
C ALA A 293 68.62 -0.59 -15.43
N ALA A 294 68.73 -1.75 -14.79
CA ALA A 294 70.01 -2.35 -14.38
C ALA A 294 70.91 -2.77 -15.57
N VAL A 295 70.32 -3.26 -16.65
CA VAL A 295 71.05 -3.61 -17.89
C VAL A 295 71.54 -2.34 -18.58
N ILE A 296 70.71 -1.32 -18.67
CA ILE A 296 71.08 -0.02 -19.30
C ILE A 296 72.20 0.67 -18.58
N LYS A 297 72.22 0.66 -17.24
CA LYS A 297 73.31 1.21 -16.43
C LYS A 297 74.67 0.56 -16.70
N ARG A 298 74.73 -0.60 -17.30
CA ARG A 298 75.96 -1.31 -17.68
C ARG A 298 76.39 -1.01 -19.14
N THR A 299 75.54 -0.33 -19.92
CA THR A 299 75.80 -0.03 -21.35
C THR A 299 76.30 1.43 -21.44
N SER A 300 77.39 1.65 -22.18
CA SER A 300 77.97 3.00 -22.36
C SER A 300 77.77 3.45 -23.79
N GLY A 301 77.16 4.63 -24.03
CA GLY A 301 76.98 5.20 -25.38
C GLY A 301 75.88 6.26 -25.43
N LYS A 302 75.73 6.90 -26.60
CA LYS A 302 74.74 7.96 -26.84
C LYS A 302 73.31 7.52 -26.75
N ASP A 303 73.02 6.24 -26.91
CA ASP A 303 71.70 5.63 -26.85
C ASP A 303 71.18 5.51 -25.42
N ARG A 304 72.01 5.81 -24.41
CA ARG A 304 71.63 5.70 -22.99
C ARG A 304 70.58 6.74 -22.58
N GLU A 305 70.67 7.93 -23.11
CA GLU A 305 69.76 9.03 -22.76
C GLU A 305 68.35 8.82 -23.32
N GLU A 306 68.22 8.25 -24.50
CA GLU A 306 66.93 7.87 -25.09
C GLU A 306 66.27 6.69 -24.34
N LEU A 307 67.03 5.74 -23.89
CA LEU A 307 66.58 4.59 -23.15
C LEU A 307 66.17 4.95 -21.69
N ASP A 308 66.95 5.81 -21.04
CA ASP A 308 66.61 6.34 -19.70
C ASP A 308 65.27 7.14 -19.77
N ASN A 309 65.10 7.99 -20.78
CA ASN A 309 63.85 8.72 -21.05
C ASN A 309 62.66 7.74 -21.38
N TYR A 310 62.92 6.63 -22.04
CA TYR A 310 61.88 5.64 -22.33
C TYR A 310 61.45 4.92 -21.07
N ILE A 311 62.37 4.55 -20.18
CA ILE A 311 62.08 3.95 -18.88
C ILE A 311 61.27 4.88 -17.99
N GLU A 312 61.69 6.14 -17.88
CA GLU A 312 60.99 7.17 -17.10
C GLU A 312 59.55 7.35 -17.59
N LYS A 313 59.31 7.31 -18.92
CA LYS A 313 57.98 7.31 -19.49
C LYS A 313 57.17 6.05 -19.14
N MET A 314 57.81 4.89 -19.13
CA MET A 314 57.17 3.63 -18.74
C MET A 314 56.87 3.61 -17.23
N GLU A 315 57.80 4.05 -16.38
CA GLU A 315 57.58 4.19 -14.92
C GLU A 315 56.41 5.15 -14.61
N THR A 316 56.34 6.27 -15.35
CA THR A 316 55.20 7.19 -15.21
C THR A 316 53.90 6.60 -15.72
N THR A 317 53.95 5.71 -16.73
CA THR A 317 52.76 5.02 -17.22
C THR A 317 52.28 3.93 -16.23
N VAL A 318 53.21 3.20 -15.64
CA VAL A 318 52.94 2.18 -14.63
C VAL A 318 52.43 2.83 -13.32
N SER A 319 52.99 4.00 -12.95
CA SER A 319 52.51 4.72 -11.74
C SER A 319 51.12 5.36 -11.96
N ARG A 320 50.71 5.62 -13.20
CA ARG A 320 49.33 6.02 -13.50
C ARG A 320 48.30 4.91 -13.29
N LEU A 321 48.73 3.66 -13.13
CA LEU A 321 47.89 2.55 -12.69
C LEU A 321 47.68 2.54 -11.16
N ASP A 322 48.33 3.46 -10.40
CA ASP A 322 48.02 3.68 -8.99
C ASP A 322 46.73 4.47 -8.86
N PHE A 323 45.83 3.97 -8.01
CA PHE A 323 44.65 4.74 -7.66
C PHE A 323 45.06 5.98 -6.86
N GLU A 324 44.46 7.11 -7.18
CA GLU A 324 44.74 8.40 -6.52
C GLU A 324 44.44 8.38 -5.03
N TYR A 325 43.46 7.54 -4.65
CA TYR A 325 43.02 7.40 -3.26
C TYR A 325 43.60 6.15 -2.61
N LYS A 326 44.19 6.33 -1.45
CA LYS A 326 44.74 5.25 -0.60
C LYS A 326 43.91 5.18 0.68
N THR A 327 42.70 4.66 0.59
CA THR A 327 41.75 4.57 1.71
C THR A 327 42.12 3.51 2.74
N GLY A 328 43.05 2.62 2.43
CA GLY A 328 43.40 1.42 3.21
C GLY A 328 42.64 0.17 2.78
N ASN A 329 41.70 0.31 1.83
CA ASN A 329 40.96 -0.82 1.27
C ASN A 329 40.86 -0.72 -0.26
N PRO A 330 41.27 -1.77 -1.00
CA PRO A 330 41.28 -1.76 -2.48
C PRO A 330 39.92 -1.49 -3.10
N ILE A 331 38.82 -2.00 -2.52
CA ILE A 331 37.48 -1.83 -3.07
C ILE A 331 37.03 -0.40 -2.96
N SER A 332 37.26 0.22 -1.80
CA SER A 332 36.98 1.65 -1.58
C SER A 332 37.77 2.53 -2.55
N ASP A 333 39.07 2.17 -2.78
CA ASP A 333 39.93 2.89 -3.73
C ASP A 333 39.35 2.85 -5.16
N VAL A 334 38.91 1.68 -5.62
CA VAL A 334 38.32 1.50 -6.95
C VAL A 334 36.99 2.24 -7.07
N ILE A 335 36.10 2.07 -6.11
CA ILE A 335 34.75 2.70 -6.14
C ILE A 335 34.90 4.22 -6.16
N ILE A 336 35.73 4.79 -5.27
CA ILE A 336 35.91 6.24 -5.19
C ILE A 336 36.54 6.77 -6.49
N HIS A 337 37.55 6.07 -7.05
CA HIS A 337 38.19 6.47 -8.29
C HIS A 337 37.19 6.44 -9.47
N GLN A 338 36.39 5.37 -9.60
CA GLN A 338 35.39 5.23 -10.64
C GLN A 338 34.33 6.34 -10.54
N LYS A 339 33.81 6.60 -9.33
CA LYS A 339 32.80 7.64 -9.10
C LYS A 339 33.34 9.04 -9.32
N LYS A 340 34.62 9.31 -9.00
CA LYS A 340 35.32 10.54 -9.38
C LYS A 340 35.34 10.74 -10.88
N GLN A 341 35.77 9.75 -11.64
CA GLN A 341 35.79 9.83 -13.10
C GLN A 341 34.39 10.09 -13.70
N GLU A 342 33.37 9.44 -13.11
CA GLU A 342 31.97 9.64 -13.53
C GLU A 342 31.51 11.10 -13.23
N ALA A 343 31.85 11.63 -12.08
CA ALA A 343 31.55 13.00 -11.68
C ALA A 343 32.26 14.03 -12.57
N GLU A 344 33.55 13.83 -12.84
CA GLU A 344 34.36 14.70 -13.70
C GLU A 344 33.83 14.77 -15.14
N LYS A 345 33.38 13.64 -15.72
CA LYS A 345 32.71 13.61 -17.04
C LYS A 345 31.45 14.48 -17.08
N GLN A 346 30.85 14.74 -15.93
CA GLN A 346 29.66 15.60 -15.80
C GLN A 346 29.98 17.00 -15.28
N ASN A 347 31.28 17.38 -15.27
CA ASN A 347 31.78 18.67 -14.76
C ASN A 347 31.39 18.92 -13.29
N ILE A 348 31.42 17.89 -12.43
CA ILE A 348 31.21 17.97 -11.01
C ILE A 348 32.57 17.94 -10.32
N LEU A 349 32.84 18.95 -9.46
CA LEU A 349 34.04 18.93 -8.62
C LEU A 349 33.87 17.84 -7.55
N PHE A 350 34.79 16.88 -7.52
CA PHE A 350 34.74 15.74 -6.59
C PHE A 350 35.94 15.77 -5.66
N GLU A 351 35.66 15.84 -4.35
CA GLU A 351 36.67 15.81 -3.28
C GLU A 351 36.37 14.62 -2.37
N ALA A 352 37.39 13.80 -2.07
CA ALA A 352 37.26 12.68 -1.16
C ALA A 352 38.41 12.64 -0.15
N ASP A 353 38.04 12.64 1.13
CA ASP A 353 38.89 12.35 2.28
C ASP A 353 38.28 11.17 3.03
N PHE A 354 38.59 9.97 2.54
CA PHE A 354 38.00 8.72 3.03
C PHE A 354 39.10 7.78 3.52
N ILE A 355 38.94 7.34 4.75
CA ILE A 355 39.77 6.32 5.38
C ILE A 355 38.86 5.14 5.73
N TYR A 356 39.24 3.97 5.25
CA TYR A 356 38.50 2.74 5.53
C TYR A 356 38.60 2.38 7.03
N PRO A 357 37.50 2.03 7.73
CA PRO A 357 37.55 1.60 9.13
C PRO A 357 38.33 0.30 9.28
N ASP A 358 38.79 -0.02 10.49
CA ASP A 358 39.62 -1.21 10.74
C ASP A 358 38.93 -2.49 10.24
N LYS A 359 39.70 -3.33 9.50
CA LYS A 359 39.22 -4.46 8.69
C LYS A 359 38.43 -5.53 9.45
N GLN A 360 38.49 -5.55 10.78
CA GLN A 360 37.85 -6.59 11.56
C GLN A 360 36.40 -6.28 12.00
N GLN A 361 35.92 -5.06 11.75
CA GLN A 361 34.72 -4.57 12.43
C GLN A 361 33.58 -4.25 11.48
N ILE A 362 33.84 -3.72 10.29
CA ILE A 362 32.82 -3.43 9.27
C ILE A 362 33.18 -4.19 8.00
N ASP A 363 32.21 -4.89 7.45
CA ASP A 363 32.38 -5.69 6.25
C ASP A 363 32.68 -4.79 5.04
N VAL A 364 33.63 -5.22 4.24
CA VAL A 364 34.05 -4.52 3.00
C VAL A 364 32.88 -4.37 2.02
N TYR A 365 32.03 -5.38 1.93
CA TYR A 365 30.84 -5.33 1.06
C TYR A 365 29.86 -4.28 1.52
N ASP A 366 29.65 -4.15 2.82
CA ASP A 366 28.74 -3.15 3.37
C ASP A 366 29.24 -1.71 3.10
N ILE A 367 30.55 -1.46 3.26
CA ILE A 367 31.16 -0.18 2.88
C ILE A 367 31.02 0.07 1.36
N GLY A 368 31.21 -0.96 0.54
CA GLY A 368 31.00 -0.87 -0.91
C GLY A 368 29.57 -0.48 -1.27
N ILE A 369 28.59 -1.10 -0.62
CA ILE A 369 27.17 -0.75 -0.78
C ILE A 369 26.91 0.71 -0.39
N LEU A 370 27.43 1.16 0.74
CA LEU A 370 27.25 2.52 1.22
C LEU A 370 27.86 3.55 0.28
N LEU A 371 29.13 3.35 -0.13
CA LEU A 371 29.83 4.22 -1.05
C LEU A 371 29.13 4.31 -2.41
N ASN A 372 28.79 3.15 -3.00
CA ASN A 372 28.14 3.15 -4.31
C ASN A 372 26.79 3.85 -4.29
N ASN A 373 25.91 3.51 -3.34
CA ASN A 373 24.58 4.12 -3.26
C ASN A 373 24.62 5.62 -2.94
N ALA A 374 25.50 6.04 -2.01
CA ALA A 374 25.58 7.43 -1.60
C ALA A 374 26.18 8.30 -2.72
N LEU A 375 27.25 7.86 -3.35
CA LEU A 375 27.93 8.60 -4.44
C LEU A 375 27.11 8.60 -5.74
N GLU A 376 26.42 7.51 -6.07
CA GLU A 376 25.53 7.48 -7.24
C GLU A 376 24.37 8.48 -7.07
N ASN A 377 23.73 8.50 -5.90
CA ASN A 377 22.71 9.49 -5.60
C ASN A 377 23.23 10.92 -5.67
N ALA A 378 24.44 11.17 -5.15
CA ALA A 378 25.10 12.46 -5.19
C ALA A 378 25.40 12.94 -6.62
N ILE A 379 25.94 12.06 -7.48
CA ILE A 379 26.24 12.35 -8.89
C ILE A 379 24.94 12.64 -9.64
N GLU A 380 23.92 11.81 -9.46
CA GLU A 380 22.63 12.01 -10.13
C GLU A 380 21.96 13.34 -9.73
N ALA A 381 21.98 13.69 -8.45
CA ALA A 381 21.42 14.93 -7.97
C ALA A 381 22.18 16.15 -8.48
N SER A 382 23.52 16.10 -8.40
CA SER A 382 24.40 17.18 -8.84
C SER A 382 24.40 17.36 -10.35
N SER A 383 24.18 16.31 -11.13
CA SER A 383 24.13 16.39 -12.60
C SER A 383 23.08 17.38 -13.12
N LYS A 384 21.98 17.53 -12.38
CA LYS A 384 20.85 18.42 -12.70
C LYS A 384 21.08 19.89 -12.32
N VAL A 385 22.17 20.19 -11.58
CA VAL A 385 22.47 21.54 -11.13
C VAL A 385 23.22 22.29 -12.22
N PRO A 386 22.79 23.50 -12.64
CA PRO A 386 23.53 24.31 -13.60
C PRO A 386 24.74 25.02 -12.97
N GLY A 387 25.82 25.18 -13.72
CA GLY A 387 27.04 25.88 -13.30
C GLY A 387 27.98 25.06 -12.44
N LYS A 388 28.66 25.71 -11.48
CA LYS A 388 29.60 25.01 -10.58
C LYS A 388 28.85 24.12 -9.61
N LYS A 389 29.25 22.89 -9.51
CA LYS A 389 28.62 21.85 -8.66
C LYS A 389 29.68 20.95 -8.06
N SER A 390 29.45 20.48 -6.85
CA SER A 390 30.45 19.77 -6.06
C SER A 390 29.86 18.58 -5.31
N ILE A 391 30.70 17.57 -5.10
CA ILE A 391 30.46 16.44 -4.22
C ILE A 391 31.66 16.33 -3.28
N SER A 392 31.39 16.16 -1.98
CA SER A 392 32.39 15.92 -0.95
C SER A 392 32.09 14.62 -0.23
N LEU A 393 33.07 13.71 -0.15
CA LEU A 393 33.04 12.49 0.64
C LEU A 393 34.02 12.59 1.78
N ARG A 394 33.58 12.36 3.00
CA ARG A 394 34.47 12.33 4.20
C ARG A 394 34.16 11.13 5.05
N SER A 395 35.19 10.59 5.72
CA SER A 395 35.02 9.62 6.79
C SER A 395 35.90 9.91 7.98
N TYR A 396 35.42 9.60 9.16
CA TYR A 396 36.17 9.77 10.41
C TYR A 396 35.63 8.86 11.51
N MET A 397 36.48 8.63 12.50
CA MET A 397 36.11 7.91 13.73
C MET A 397 35.84 8.90 14.86
N LYS A 398 34.77 8.72 15.62
CA LYS A 398 34.48 9.43 16.84
C LYS A 398 34.12 8.44 17.95
N GLY A 399 35.07 8.19 18.84
CA GLY A 399 34.96 7.07 19.79
C GLY A 399 34.90 5.75 19.05
N ASN A 400 33.86 4.94 19.33
CA ASN A 400 33.63 3.64 18.71
C ASN A 400 32.62 3.72 17.55
N MET A 401 32.41 4.89 16.99
CA MET A 401 31.52 5.10 15.85
C MET A 401 32.30 5.53 14.62
N PHE A 402 32.04 4.87 13.52
CA PHE A 402 32.47 5.26 12.19
C PHE A 402 31.42 6.18 11.57
N PHE A 403 31.85 7.31 11.04
CA PHE A 403 31.02 8.25 10.31
C PHE A 403 31.47 8.31 8.86
N MET A 404 30.52 8.28 7.96
CA MET A 404 30.70 8.57 6.54
C MET A 404 29.73 9.67 6.14
N GLU A 405 30.24 10.76 5.59
CA GLU A 405 29.46 11.91 5.15
C GLU A 405 29.61 12.09 3.64
N VAL A 406 28.47 12.25 2.96
CA VAL A 406 28.44 12.61 1.55
C VAL A 406 27.58 13.85 1.39
N GLU A 407 28.22 14.93 0.96
CA GLU A 407 27.58 16.21 0.69
C GLU A 407 27.58 16.49 -0.81
N ASN A 408 26.47 16.92 -1.36
CA ASN A 408 26.35 17.28 -2.78
C ASN A 408 25.41 18.45 -3.04
N ASP A 409 25.65 19.16 -4.14
CA ASP A 409 24.71 20.16 -4.64
C ASP A 409 23.48 19.50 -5.27
N PHE A 410 22.30 20.08 -5.08
CA PHE A 410 21.06 19.56 -5.71
C PHE A 410 20.10 20.70 -6.08
N LEU A 411 19.12 20.39 -6.94
CA LEU A 411 18.08 21.31 -7.40
C LEU A 411 16.67 20.80 -7.00
N GLY A 412 15.80 21.72 -6.59
CA GLY A 412 14.41 21.41 -6.29
C GLY A 412 14.10 21.29 -4.79
N GLU A 413 13.01 20.59 -4.48
CA GLU A 413 12.57 20.31 -3.11
C GLU A 413 12.60 18.83 -2.83
N ILE A 414 13.04 18.44 -1.63
CA ILE A 414 13.04 17.07 -1.18
C ILE A 414 11.81 16.87 -0.30
N ILE A 415 10.97 15.93 -0.67
CA ILE A 415 9.80 15.55 0.10
C ILE A 415 10.18 14.34 0.94
N PHE A 416 9.95 14.42 2.25
CA PHE A 416 10.18 13.31 3.16
C PHE A 416 8.88 12.54 3.39
N ASP A 417 8.97 11.23 3.41
CA ASP A 417 7.89 10.35 3.80
C ASP A 417 7.60 10.49 5.30
N ARG A 418 6.33 10.61 5.67
CA ARG A 418 5.92 10.86 7.08
C ARG A 418 6.10 9.65 8.00
N GLU A 419 6.10 8.45 7.46
CA GLU A 419 6.21 7.22 8.25
C GLU A 419 7.67 6.78 8.42
N THR A 420 8.48 6.91 7.36
CA THR A 420 9.87 6.45 7.35
C THR A 420 10.87 7.56 7.65
N GLY A 421 10.50 8.84 7.48
CA GLY A 421 11.42 9.97 7.57
C GLY A 421 12.44 10.05 6.44
N LEU A 422 12.35 9.20 5.42
CA LEU A 422 13.28 9.15 4.30
C LEU A 422 12.81 10.00 3.11
N PRO A 423 13.74 10.51 2.28
CA PRO A 423 13.37 11.26 1.08
C PRO A 423 12.65 10.37 0.06
N VAL A 424 11.55 10.90 -0.48
CA VAL A 424 10.77 10.24 -1.52
C VAL A 424 11.42 10.45 -2.87
N SER A 425 11.64 9.37 -3.64
CA SER A 425 12.19 9.46 -4.99
C SER A 425 11.31 10.31 -5.91
N SER A 426 11.91 11.25 -6.64
CA SER A 426 11.24 12.07 -7.66
C SER A 426 11.00 11.35 -8.99
N LYS A 427 11.47 10.11 -9.15
CA LYS A 427 11.29 9.31 -10.37
C LYS A 427 9.90 8.69 -10.41
N GLY A 428 9.20 8.81 -11.57
CA GLY A 428 7.80 8.41 -11.76
C GLY A 428 7.48 6.92 -11.53
N ASP A 429 8.48 6.06 -11.53
CA ASP A 429 8.31 4.63 -11.25
C ASP A 429 8.72 4.30 -9.81
N ARG A 430 7.80 4.55 -8.89
CA ARG A 430 7.95 4.31 -7.43
C ARG A 430 8.34 2.88 -7.05
N LYS A 431 8.30 1.93 -8.00
CA LYS A 431 8.54 0.50 -7.71
C LYS A 431 9.98 0.04 -7.92
N LEU A 432 10.80 0.80 -8.64
CA LEU A 432 12.17 0.40 -9.00
C LEU A 432 13.25 1.42 -8.58
N HIS A 433 12.89 2.68 -8.29
CA HIS A 433 13.82 3.73 -7.94
C HIS A 433 13.44 4.38 -6.60
N GLY A 434 14.38 4.54 -5.71
CA GLY A 434 14.21 5.06 -4.35
C GLY A 434 14.78 4.15 -3.27
N LEU A 435 15.32 2.99 -3.68
CA LEU A 435 15.89 1.99 -2.76
C LEU A 435 17.29 2.36 -2.24
N GLY A 436 17.99 3.33 -2.87
CA GLY A 436 19.37 3.68 -2.49
C GLY A 436 19.51 4.16 -1.05
N VAL A 437 18.68 5.11 -0.62
CA VAL A 437 18.72 5.63 0.76
C VAL A 437 18.20 4.58 1.76
N GLU A 438 17.19 3.81 1.38
CA GLU A 438 16.67 2.71 2.20
C GLU A 438 17.73 1.60 2.38
N ASN A 439 18.52 1.29 1.33
CA ASN A 439 19.65 0.37 1.42
C ASN A 439 20.75 0.90 2.34
N ILE A 440 21.09 2.19 2.24
CA ILE A 440 22.05 2.83 3.13
C ILE A 440 21.60 2.71 4.59
N GLN A 441 20.35 3.06 4.90
CA GLN A 441 19.83 2.99 6.25
C GLN A 441 19.82 1.55 6.80
N ARG A 442 19.41 0.59 5.97
CA ARG A 442 19.40 -0.82 6.37
C ARG A 442 20.82 -1.34 6.65
N CYS A 443 21.78 -0.94 5.84
CA CYS A 443 23.18 -1.28 6.04
C CYS A 443 23.71 -0.68 7.35
N ALA A 444 23.44 0.60 7.64
CA ALA A 444 23.82 1.23 8.89
C ALA A 444 23.20 0.53 10.11
N LYS A 445 21.91 0.16 10.04
CA LYS A 445 21.21 -0.58 11.11
C LYS A 445 21.81 -1.96 11.41
N LYS A 446 22.44 -2.63 10.44
CA LYS A 446 23.18 -3.88 10.65
C LYS A 446 24.32 -3.72 11.69
N TYR A 447 24.86 -2.49 11.77
CA TYR A 447 25.92 -2.10 12.71
C TYR A 447 25.39 -1.22 13.86
N MET A 448 24.14 -1.39 14.27
CA MET A 448 23.45 -0.66 15.33
C MET A 448 23.51 0.88 15.13
N GLY A 449 23.71 1.32 13.91
CA GLY A 449 23.78 2.70 13.50
C GLY A 449 22.48 3.19 12.86
N ASP A 450 22.51 4.40 12.34
CA ASP A 450 21.44 5.02 11.55
C ASP A 450 22.02 6.06 10.58
N ILE A 451 21.16 6.74 9.85
CA ILE A 451 21.52 7.83 8.96
C ILE A 451 20.88 9.14 9.45
N ASP A 452 21.56 10.24 9.21
CA ASP A 452 21.02 11.59 9.36
C ASP A 452 21.10 12.33 8.04
N ILE A 453 20.04 13.08 7.71
CA ILE A 453 19.94 13.81 6.45
C ILE A 453 19.68 15.28 6.75
N THR A 454 20.58 16.14 6.31
CA THR A 454 20.47 17.59 6.47
C THR A 454 20.48 18.32 5.14
N ILE A 455 19.73 19.41 5.06
CA ILE A 455 19.66 20.26 3.88
C ILE A 455 20.15 21.67 4.28
N HIS A 456 21.20 22.12 3.61
CA HIS A 456 21.76 23.47 3.81
C HIS A 456 21.40 24.38 2.64
N ASN A 457 20.77 25.51 2.93
CA ASN A 457 20.48 26.53 1.94
C ASN A 457 21.63 27.55 1.91
N MET A 458 22.35 27.63 0.81
CA MET A 458 23.42 28.60 0.58
C MET A 458 23.04 29.60 -0.52
N GLY A 459 22.11 30.52 -0.22
CA GLY A 459 21.61 31.48 -1.20
C GLY A 459 20.84 30.77 -2.33
N ASP A 460 21.32 30.88 -3.57
CA ASP A 460 20.71 30.25 -4.75
C ASP A 460 21.00 28.74 -4.89
N ARG A 461 21.74 28.16 -3.94
CA ARG A 461 22.14 26.73 -3.97
C ARG A 461 21.67 26.01 -2.74
N LYS A 462 21.33 24.76 -2.93
CA LYS A 462 20.98 23.84 -1.85
C LYS A 462 21.98 22.69 -1.82
N LYS A 463 22.44 22.35 -0.63
CA LYS A 463 23.30 21.19 -0.40
C LYS A 463 22.55 20.14 0.39
N PHE A 464 22.63 18.92 -0.08
CA PHE A 464 22.15 17.72 0.59
C PHE A 464 23.34 17.04 1.26
N ASN A 465 23.23 16.74 2.52
CA ASN A 465 24.22 15.99 3.26
C ASN A 465 23.58 14.76 3.89
N ILE A 466 24.14 13.59 3.63
CA ILE A 466 23.81 12.35 4.30
C ILE A 466 24.99 11.92 5.18
N THR A 467 24.72 11.78 6.46
CA THR A 467 25.67 11.29 7.45
C THR A 467 25.27 9.87 7.85
N ILE A 468 26.14 8.92 7.61
CA ILE A 468 25.96 7.50 7.93
C ILE A 468 26.78 7.19 9.16
N MET A 469 26.15 6.63 10.19
CA MET A 469 26.75 6.31 11.47
C MET A 469 26.71 4.80 11.68
N MET A 470 27.84 4.21 12.05
CA MET A 470 27.95 2.78 12.33
C MET A 470 28.80 2.54 13.57
N TYR A 471 28.35 1.66 14.46
CA TYR A 471 29.17 1.21 15.60
C TYR A 471 30.16 0.16 15.17
N GLU A 472 31.40 0.30 15.61
CA GLU A 472 32.35 -0.81 15.57
C GLU A 472 31.86 -1.93 16.46
N LYS A 473 31.70 -3.15 15.91
CA LYS A 473 31.33 -4.31 16.70
C LYS A 473 32.43 -4.61 17.70
N TYR A 474 32.24 -4.32 18.96
CA TYR A 474 32.94 -5.00 20.02
C TYR A 474 32.45 -6.44 20.02
N PHE A 475 33.33 -7.40 19.71
CA PHE A 475 33.18 -8.74 20.23
C PHE A 475 33.32 -8.60 21.73
N ALA A 476 32.23 -8.70 22.48
CA ALA A 476 32.31 -8.95 23.91
C ALA A 476 33.10 -10.26 24.08
N PRO A 477 34.04 -10.33 25.03
CA PRO A 477 34.89 -11.47 25.26
C PRO A 477 34.09 -12.73 25.63
#